data_5e1a81b65a8bf5520c15ec0884323c28
#
_entry.id   5e1a81b65a8bf5520c15ec0884323c28
#
_cell.length_a   1.000
_cell.length_b   1.000
_cell.length_c   1.000
_cell.angle_alpha   90.00
_cell.angle_beta   90.00
_cell.angle_gamma   90.00
#
_symmetry.space_group_name_H-M   'P 1'
#
loop_
_entity.id
_entity.type
_entity.pdbx_description
1 polymer ?
#
loop_
_entity_poly.entity_id
_entity_poly.type
_entity_poly.pdbx_seq_one_letter_code
_entity_poly.pdbx_strand_id
1 'polypeptide(L)'
;MLEVTPFTDAAGNTLESELCYEYYYDMNMFYDVNKGDIDSHGDYYGEALPKLEKPFKLTANQSKAFVIRVKTVAETPSGLYKATVNLKDSAGNIVKTATVYTCVWDLTLSDETACATSFNISRGMVAGYTKSDNPDIYKVYYDYFLDNRMCSFLLPYDITDDRADEYLSNPRVTSFIISGDADHYGADHSRSDDQIVAYWNKLQSKEEWSDKGYFYYGDEVYKADDMERYYRDTNAHLTNLIGSGFRQIAVIAKLSYYNQREQIDIVDFIEPYVGLWCPQSTAFTMNGDRHKRNHYEFFNDTRRYKKYGGNFDTRLEKFRDRGDKIWWYICCSPEVPYANFFGNYQGIVQRDVLWQQYLFNVDGILYWMANEWNLCSRTRYDCGAGILLFYNGLFRQEEEGPVGSTKLENVRDGIEDFQYMKMLEEEIGRDAVLEYVKEVTTEILEFTEDPDVLDSARESIAYRIMDELEK
;
A
#
# COMPACT_ATOMS: atom_id res chain seq x y z
N MET A 1 31.65 -3.70 -12.74
CA MET A 1 30.36 -3.24 -13.26
C MET A 1 29.50 -4.46 -13.52
N LEU A 2 28.18 -4.37 -13.30
CA LEU A 2 27.23 -5.40 -13.70
C LEU A 2 26.57 -4.99 -15.01
N GLU A 3 26.35 -5.95 -15.91
CA GLU A 3 25.66 -5.77 -17.18
C GLU A 3 24.67 -6.91 -17.36
N VAL A 4 23.44 -6.58 -17.72
CA VAL A 4 22.37 -7.54 -17.99
C VAL A 4 22.06 -7.44 -19.49
N THR A 5 22.07 -8.60 -20.19
CA THR A 5 21.60 -8.62 -21.58
C THR A 5 20.07 -8.53 -21.62
N PRO A 6 19.43 -8.11 -22.72
CA PRO A 6 17.98 -8.24 -22.85
C PRO A 6 17.53 -9.67 -22.54
N PHE A 7 16.40 -9.80 -21.87
CA PHE A 7 15.75 -11.10 -21.70
C PHE A 7 15.18 -11.55 -23.04
N THR A 8 15.50 -12.77 -23.47
CA THR A 8 15.11 -13.29 -24.78
C THR A 8 14.48 -14.66 -24.65
N ASP A 9 13.35 -14.89 -25.30
CA ASP A 9 12.68 -16.19 -25.40
C ASP A 9 13.24 -17.03 -26.58
N ALA A 10 12.69 -18.24 -26.76
CA ALA A 10 13.11 -19.14 -27.83
C ALA A 10 12.71 -18.64 -29.25
N ALA A 11 11.71 -17.77 -29.37
CA ALA A 11 11.25 -17.18 -30.61
C ALA A 11 12.02 -15.91 -31.00
N GLY A 12 12.85 -15.38 -30.09
CA GLY A 12 13.61 -14.16 -30.28
C GLY A 12 12.92 -12.89 -29.82
N ASN A 13 11.78 -12.99 -29.12
CA ASN A 13 11.16 -11.85 -28.47
C ASN A 13 12.05 -11.38 -27.32
N THR A 14 12.05 -10.07 -27.06
CA THR A 14 12.94 -9.47 -26.06
C THR A 14 12.17 -8.63 -25.05
N LEU A 15 12.65 -8.64 -23.78
CA LEU A 15 12.20 -7.75 -22.72
C LEU A 15 13.39 -6.96 -22.23
N GLU A 16 13.17 -5.66 -22.08
CA GLU A 16 14.13 -4.78 -21.43
C GLU A 16 14.06 -4.93 -19.91
N SER A 17 15.19 -4.66 -19.26
CA SER A 17 15.27 -4.72 -17.81
C SER A 17 15.95 -3.49 -17.22
N GLU A 18 15.54 -3.11 -16.03
CA GLU A 18 16.20 -2.10 -15.22
C GLU A 18 17.02 -2.78 -14.15
N LEU A 19 18.29 -2.38 -13.99
CA LEU A 19 19.18 -2.90 -12.97
C LEU A 19 19.32 -1.89 -11.84
N CYS A 20 18.90 -2.28 -10.64
CA CYS A 20 19.05 -1.53 -9.42
C CYS A 20 20.04 -2.20 -8.48
N TYR A 21 20.61 -1.43 -7.56
CA TYR A 21 21.35 -1.99 -6.43
C TYR A 21 20.60 -1.73 -5.14
N GLU A 22 20.67 -2.66 -4.21
CA GLU A 22 20.09 -2.47 -2.90
C GLU A 22 21.01 -1.59 -2.05
N TYR A 23 20.44 -0.49 -1.53
CA TYR A 23 21.14 0.41 -0.62
C TYR A 23 20.81 0.03 0.83
N TYR A 24 21.86 -0.26 1.60
CA TYR A 24 21.75 -0.70 2.98
C TYR A 24 21.84 0.48 3.93
N TYR A 25 20.88 0.56 4.84
CA TYR A 25 20.85 1.53 5.92
C TYR A 25 21.30 0.91 7.23
N ASP A 26 22.08 1.67 8.01
CA ASP A 26 22.30 1.42 9.43
C ASP A 26 21.04 1.85 10.18
N MET A 27 20.23 0.87 10.57
CA MET A 27 19.04 1.13 11.37
C MET A 27 19.43 1.23 12.84
N ASN A 28 19.86 2.40 13.27
CA ASN A 28 19.93 2.73 14.68
C ASN A 28 18.52 2.90 15.23
N MET A 29 18.02 1.84 15.84
CA MET A 29 16.62 1.64 16.15
C MET A 29 16.14 2.55 17.28
N PHE A 30 15.15 3.39 16.98
CA PHE A 30 14.35 4.10 17.97
C PHE A 30 13.31 3.20 18.66
N TYR A 31 12.96 2.09 18.05
CA TYR A 31 12.02 1.10 18.59
C TYR A 31 12.78 -0.15 19.00
N ASP A 32 12.55 -0.59 20.22
CA ASP A 32 13.16 -1.79 20.79
C ASP A 32 12.60 -3.03 20.07
N VAL A 33 13.22 -3.41 18.98
CA VAL A 33 12.90 -4.63 18.22
C VAL A 33 13.25 -5.93 18.96
N ASN A 34 13.76 -5.83 20.19
CA ASN A 34 14.02 -7.01 21.04
C ASN A 34 12.76 -7.78 21.46
N LYS A 35 11.58 -7.40 20.93
CA LYS A 35 10.30 -8.02 21.30
C LYS A 35 9.77 -9.05 20.33
N GLY A 36 10.41 -9.30 19.21
CA GLY A 36 10.04 -10.33 18.25
C GLY A 36 11.29 -10.94 17.62
N ASP A 37 11.19 -12.18 17.18
CA ASP A 37 12.23 -12.90 16.42
C ASP A 37 12.42 -12.26 15.02
N ILE A 38 12.89 -11.03 15.01
CA ILE A 38 13.36 -10.40 13.79
C ILE A 38 14.81 -10.85 13.65
N ASP A 39 15.12 -11.45 12.53
CA ASP A 39 16.44 -11.94 12.22
C ASP A 39 17.42 -10.75 12.14
N SER A 40 17.96 -10.40 13.30
CA SER A 40 18.92 -9.29 13.47
C SER A 40 20.28 -9.71 12.95
N HIS A 41 20.38 -9.97 11.65
CA HIS A 41 21.66 -10.20 10.98
C HIS A 41 22.42 -8.90 10.75
N GLY A 42 22.72 -8.18 11.82
CA GLY A 42 23.48 -6.94 11.80
C GLY A 42 22.62 -5.68 11.79
N ASP A 43 23.25 -4.55 11.94
CA ASP A 43 22.62 -3.22 12.04
C ASP A 43 22.23 -2.63 10.67
N TYR A 44 22.34 -3.38 9.58
CA TYR A 44 22.15 -2.92 8.20
C TYR A 44 21.01 -3.63 7.50
N TYR A 45 20.04 -2.88 7.03
CA TYR A 45 18.90 -3.37 6.27
C TYR A 45 18.90 -2.79 4.86
N GLY A 46 18.68 -3.65 3.86
CA GLY A 46 18.51 -3.26 2.47
C GLY A 46 17.11 -2.69 2.27
N GLU A 47 17.01 -1.55 1.62
CA GLU A 47 15.72 -0.89 1.46
C GLU A 47 15.58 -0.16 0.13
N ALA A 48 16.34 0.90 -0.11
CA ALA A 48 16.22 1.69 -1.33
C ALA A 48 16.84 0.97 -2.54
N LEU A 49 16.22 1.12 -3.69
CA LEU A 49 16.59 0.47 -4.95
C LEU A 49 16.95 1.51 -6.04
N PRO A 50 18.01 2.32 -5.84
CA PRO A 50 18.47 3.22 -6.88
C PRO A 50 19.04 2.47 -8.10
N LYS A 51 18.87 3.04 -9.31
CA LYS A 51 19.42 2.50 -10.54
C LYS A 51 20.94 2.37 -10.47
N LEU A 52 21.47 1.32 -11.07
CA LEU A 52 22.92 1.11 -11.17
C LEU A 52 23.49 1.88 -12.39
N GLU A 53 23.70 3.16 -12.23
CA GLU A 53 24.22 4.03 -13.30
C GLU A 53 25.76 4.04 -13.39
N LYS A 54 26.43 3.68 -12.30
CA LYS A 54 27.88 3.83 -12.14
C LYS A 54 28.56 2.53 -11.68
N PRO A 55 29.82 2.33 -12.03
CA PRO A 55 30.60 1.23 -11.48
C PRO A 55 30.62 1.25 -9.95
N PHE A 56 30.53 0.10 -9.34
CA PHE A 56 30.57 -0.07 -7.89
C PHE A 56 31.85 -0.76 -7.47
N LYS A 57 32.24 -0.57 -6.20
CA LYS A 57 33.36 -1.25 -5.58
C LYS A 57 32.84 -2.39 -4.71
N LEU A 58 33.38 -3.58 -4.93
CA LEU A 58 33.25 -4.69 -3.99
C LEU A 58 34.48 -4.72 -3.07
N THR A 59 34.22 -4.68 -1.77
CA THR A 59 35.25 -4.84 -0.74
C THR A 59 35.30 -6.29 -0.32
N ALA A 60 36.48 -6.80 0.01
CA ALA A 60 36.63 -8.17 0.49
C ALA A 60 35.71 -8.42 1.71
N ASN A 61 35.05 -9.57 1.73
CA ASN A 61 34.10 -10.00 2.77
C ASN A 61 32.81 -9.14 2.85
N GLN A 62 32.45 -8.42 1.77
CA GLN A 62 31.16 -7.74 1.65
C GLN A 62 30.33 -8.35 0.51
N SER A 63 29.04 -8.51 0.75
CA SER A 63 28.05 -8.83 -0.28
C SER A 63 27.38 -7.56 -0.75
N LYS A 64 26.91 -7.54 -1.99
CA LYS A 64 26.09 -6.49 -2.55
C LYS A 64 24.95 -7.11 -3.32
N ALA A 65 23.73 -6.76 -2.97
CA ALA A 65 22.54 -7.24 -3.65
C ALA A 65 22.16 -6.30 -4.80
N PHE A 66 21.56 -6.88 -5.82
CA PHE A 66 21.06 -6.21 -7.01
C PHE A 66 19.67 -6.74 -7.34
N VAL A 67 18.81 -5.85 -7.82
CA VAL A 67 17.47 -6.17 -8.29
C VAL A 67 17.40 -5.92 -9.78
N ILE A 68 16.89 -6.88 -10.52
CA ILE A 68 16.61 -6.77 -11.95
C ILE A 68 15.09 -6.67 -12.10
N ARG A 69 14.61 -5.53 -12.54
CA ARG A 69 13.18 -5.30 -12.82
C ARG A 69 12.93 -5.60 -14.29
N VAL A 70 11.91 -6.40 -14.57
CA VAL A 70 11.40 -6.67 -15.91
C VAL A 70 9.96 -6.23 -15.96
N LYS A 71 9.60 -5.35 -16.90
CA LYS A 71 8.21 -4.91 -17.09
C LYS A 71 7.63 -5.60 -18.31
N THR A 72 6.46 -6.18 -18.17
CA THR A 72 5.65 -6.73 -19.25
C THR A 72 4.46 -5.84 -19.56
N VAL A 73 3.92 -5.96 -20.75
CA VAL A 73 2.68 -5.32 -21.22
C VAL A 73 1.75 -6.38 -21.77
N ALA A 74 0.50 -6.03 -22.03
CA ALA A 74 -0.52 -6.99 -22.49
C ALA A 74 -0.10 -7.76 -23.77
N GLU A 75 0.68 -7.11 -24.64
CA GLU A 75 1.15 -7.71 -25.89
C GLU A 75 2.43 -8.54 -25.74
N THR A 76 3.00 -8.61 -24.52
CA THR A 76 4.20 -9.42 -24.28
C THR A 76 3.89 -10.91 -24.48
N PRO A 77 4.57 -11.60 -25.42
CA PRO A 77 4.31 -13.02 -25.64
C PRO A 77 4.63 -13.85 -24.38
N SER A 78 3.74 -14.80 -24.08
CA SER A 78 3.98 -15.76 -22.99
C SER A 78 5.16 -16.68 -23.32
N GLY A 79 5.89 -17.09 -22.28
CA GLY A 79 7.03 -17.99 -22.43
C GLY A 79 8.14 -17.79 -21.41
N LEU A 80 9.17 -18.60 -21.56
CA LEU A 80 10.37 -18.54 -20.71
C LEU A 80 11.43 -17.65 -21.39
N TYR A 81 11.73 -16.55 -20.75
CA TYR A 81 12.78 -15.61 -21.16
C TYR A 81 14.04 -15.82 -20.30
N LYS A 82 15.19 -15.63 -20.92
CA LYS A 82 16.48 -15.71 -20.24
C LYS A 82 17.37 -14.52 -20.56
N ALA A 83 18.15 -14.08 -19.60
CA ALA A 83 19.20 -13.10 -19.75
C ALA A 83 20.50 -13.55 -19.12
N THR A 84 21.59 -12.95 -19.56
CA THR A 84 22.93 -13.16 -19.02
C THR A 84 23.33 -11.95 -18.19
N VAL A 85 23.73 -12.21 -16.94
CA VAL A 85 24.31 -11.20 -16.04
C VAL A 85 25.82 -11.36 -16.02
N ASN A 86 26.56 -10.36 -16.48
CA ASN A 86 27.99 -10.33 -16.55
C ASN A 86 28.59 -9.39 -15.50
N LEU A 87 29.43 -9.90 -14.62
CA LEU A 87 30.28 -9.09 -13.76
C LEU A 87 31.58 -8.77 -14.51
N LYS A 88 31.84 -7.48 -14.71
CA LYS A 88 33.05 -6.98 -15.39
C LYS A 88 33.99 -6.29 -14.40
N ASP A 89 35.30 -6.50 -14.59
CA ASP A 89 36.36 -5.78 -13.89
C ASP A 89 36.52 -4.33 -14.39
N SER A 90 37.48 -3.59 -13.84
CA SER A 90 37.76 -2.22 -14.25
C SER A 90 38.36 -2.08 -15.64
N ALA A 91 38.86 -3.18 -16.23
CA ALA A 91 39.37 -3.23 -17.60
C ALA A 91 38.29 -3.65 -18.61
N GLY A 92 37.07 -3.96 -18.14
CA GLY A 92 35.97 -4.41 -18.98
C GLY A 92 35.92 -5.93 -19.23
N ASN A 93 36.84 -6.70 -18.63
CA ASN A 93 36.82 -8.14 -18.80
C ASN A 93 35.72 -8.79 -17.97
N ILE A 94 35.02 -9.76 -18.52
CA ILE A 94 34.04 -10.57 -17.79
C ILE A 94 34.77 -11.49 -16.82
N VAL A 95 34.53 -11.31 -15.52
CA VAL A 95 35.13 -12.12 -14.45
C VAL A 95 34.17 -13.18 -13.93
N LYS A 96 32.85 -12.96 -14.10
CA LYS A 96 31.82 -13.94 -13.75
C LYS A 96 30.56 -13.73 -14.56
N THR A 97 29.87 -14.80 -14.88
CA THR A 97 28.61 -14.82 -15.61
C THR A 97 27.59 -15.65 -14.84
N ALA A 98 26.32 -15.19 -14.83
CA ALA A 98 25.18 -15.96 -14.37
C ALA A 98 24.05 -15.86 -15.40
N THR A 99 23.19 -16.87 -15.46
CA THR A 99 21.97 -16.82 -16.27
C THR A 99 20.79 -16.63 -15.33
N VAL A 100 19.90 -15.72 -15.69
CA VAL A 100 18.64 -15.45 -14.99
C VAL A 100 17.47 -15.71 -15.93
N TYR A 101 16.35 -16.12 -15.37
CA TYR A 101 15.14 -16.47 -16.11
C TYR A 101 13.95 -15.68 -15.56
N THR A 102 13.00 -15.40 -16.45
CA THR A 102 11.65 -14.95 -16.08
C THR A 102 10.62 -15.69 -16.93
N CYS A 103 9.51 -16.11 -16.32
CA CYS A 103 8.41 -16.73 -17.01
C CYS A 103 7.27 -15.69 -17.16
N VAL A 104 6.86 -15.44 -18.40
CA VAL A 104 5.68 -14.64 -18.70
C VAL A 104 4.53 -15.61 -18.91
N TRP A 105 3.51 -15.53 -18.06
CA TRP A 105 2.32 -16.36 -18.17
C TRP A 105 1.41 -15.87 -19.32
N ASP A 106 0.60 -16.76 -19.87
CA ASP A 106 -0.44 -16.40 -20.84
C ASP A 106 -1.67 -15.84 -20.13
N LEU A 107 -1.43 -14.77 -19.40
CA LEU A 107 -2.39 -14.11 -18.53
C LEU A 107 -2.05 -12.62 -18.43
N THR A 108 -3.03 -11.77 -18.68
CA THR A 108 -2.89 -10.32 -18.53
C THR A 108 -3.65 -9.84 -17.30
N LEU A 109 -2.95 -9.18 -16.39
CA LEU A 109 -3.60 -8.47 -15.29
C LEU A 109 -4.40 -7.29 -15.81
N SER A 110 -5.64 -7.14 -15.32
CA SER A 110 -6.44 -5.96 -15.60
C SER A 110 -5.71 -4.67 -15.23
N ASP A 111 -5.87 -3.63 -16.03
CA ASP A 111 -5.42 -2.28 -15.67
C ASP A 111 -6.26 -1.70 -14.51
N GLU A 112 -7.49 -2.12 -14.36
CA GLU A 112 -8.30 -1.80 -13.18
C GLU A 112 -7.68 -2.44 -11.94
N THR A 113 -7.41 -1.64 -10.92
CA THR A 113 -6.85 -2.12 -9.66
C THR A 113 -7.99 -2.49 -8.72
N ALA A 114 -8.14 -3.79 -8.43
CA ALA A 114 -9.21 -4.30 -7.57
C ALA A 114 -9.07 -3.91 -6.10
N CYS A 115 -7.84 -3.67 -5.63
CA CYS A 115 -7.55 -3.20 -4.28
C CYS A 115 -7.53 -1.68 -4.26
N ALA A 116 -8.47 -1.04 -3.56
CA ALA A 116 -8.37 0.40 -3.34
C ALA A 116 -7.15 0.74 -2.47
N THR A 117 -6.38 1.73 -2.88
CA THR A 117 -5.19 2.18 -2.15
C THR A 117 -5.25 3.67 -1.89
N SER A 118 -4.79 4.10 -0.71
CA SER A 118 -4.66 5.51 -0.36
C SER A 118 -3.39 5.68 0.48
N PHE A 119 -2.28 5.96 -0.18
CA PHE A 119 -0.96 6.14 0.43
C PHE A 119 -0.51 7.58 0.31
N ASN A 120 -0.26 8.26 1.43
CA ASN A 120 0.09 9.67 1.37
C ASN A 120 1.49 9.89 0.79
N ILE A 121 1.58 10.47 -0.39
CA ILE A 121 2.78 11.17 -0.85
C ILE A 121 2.63 12.64 -0.46
N SER A 122 3.37 13.08 0.54
CA SER A 122 3.33 14.47 0.99
C SER A 122 3.91 15.40 -0.08
N ARG A 123 3.07 16.30 -0.61
CA ARG A 123 3.49 17.36 -1.52
C ARG A 123 4.51 18.28 -0.88
N GLY A 124 4.35 18.57 0.42
CA GLY A 124 5.28 19.39 1.19
C GLY A 124 6.66 18.77 1.28
N MET A 125 6.76 17.45 1.46
CA MET A 125 8.04 16.73 1.41
C MET A 125 8.66 16.81 0.01
N VAL A 126 7.90 16.52 -1.04
CA VAL A 126 8.40 16.62 -2.42
C VAL A 126 8.93 18.02 -2.68
N ALA A 127 8.12 19.06 -2.43
CA ALA A 127 8.53 20.46 -2.62
C ALA A 127 9.75 20.84 -1.80
N GLY A 128 9.80 20.43 -0.52
CA GLY A 128 10.90 20.71 0.38
C GLY A 128 12.24 20.12 -0.06
N TYR A 129 12.24 18.89 -0.60
CA TYR A 129 13.45 18.19 -1.01
C TYR A 129 13.87 18.49 -2.45
N THR A 130 12.93 18.67 -3.38
CA THR A 130 13.20 19.05 -4.77
C THR A 130 13.39 20.56 -4.95
N LYS A 131 13.07 21.38 -3.92
CA LYS A 131 13.10 22.84 -3.96
C LYS A 131 12.16 23.45 -5.00
N SER A 132 11.03 22.78 -5.26
CA SER A 132 10.02 23.22 -6.20
C SER A 132 8.62 22.76 -5.76
N ASP A 133 7.67 23.66 -5.86
CA ASP A 133 6.23 23.43 -5.63
C ASP A 133 5.46 23.21 -6.95
N ASN A 134 6.17 23.07 -8.06
CA ASN A 134 5.57 22.78 -9.38
C ASN A 134 4.81 21.44 -9.30
N PRO A 135 3.50 21.42 -9.60
CA PRO A 135 2.70 20.19 -9.57
C PRO A 135 3.22 19.12 -10.55
N ASP A 136 3.91 19.50 -11.62
CA ASP A 136 4.51 18.54 -12.55
C ASP A 136 5.65 17.73 -11.91
N ILE A 137 6.32 18.24 -10.88
CA ILE A 137 7.31 17.48 -10.12
C ILE A 137 6.58 16.47 -9.21
N TYR A 138 5.54 16.89 -8.51
CA TYR A 138 4.72 15.96 -7.73
C TYR A 138 4.11 14.86 -8.61
N LYS A 139 3.66 15.23 -9.83
CA LYS A 139 3.16 14.27 -10.83
C LYS A 139 4.13 13.11 -11.07
N VAL A 140 5.43 13.38 -11.19
CA VAL A 140 6.44 12.32 -11.40
C VAL A 140 6.43 11.28 -10.29
N TYR A 141 6.26 11.70 -9.03
CA TYR A 141 6.14 10.80 -7.89
C TYR A 141 4.80 10.07 -7.88
N TYR A 142 3.73 10.77 -8.23
CA TYR A 142 2.39 10.17 -8.31
C TYR A 142 2.33 9.11 -9.41
N ASP A 143 2.82 9.40 -10.61
CA ASP A 143 2.82 8.47 -11.75
C ASP A 143 3.65 7.23 -11.43
N TYR A 144 4.79 7.39 -10.75
CA TYR A 144 5.58 6.26 -10.28
C TYR A 144 4.79 5.35 -9.33
N PHE A 145 4.00 5.93 -8.44
CA PHE A 145 3.10 5.16 -7.57
C PHE A 145 2.01 4.47 -8.38
N LEU A 146 1.39 5.18 -9.31
CA LEU A 146 0.32 4.64 -10.14
C LEU A 146 0.82 3.51 -11.04
N ASP A 147 2.05 3.60 -11.54
CA ASP A 147 2.72 2.50 -12.25
C ASP A 147 2.89 1.25 -11.38
N ASN A 148 2.98 1.43 -10.08
CA ASN A 148 3.02 0.37 -9.07
C ASN A 148 1.63 0.07 -8.44
N ARG A 149 0.54 0.45 -9.11
CA ARG A 149 -0.86 0.22 -8.69
C ARG A 149 -1.26 0.86 -7.36
N MET A 150 -0.59 1.93 -6.96
CA MET A 150 -0.86 2.67 -5.72
C MET A 150 -1.33 4.09 -6.03
N CYS A 151 -2.28 4.60 -5.23
CA CYS A 151 -2.77 5.97 -5.31
C CYS A 151 -2.27 6.79 -4.12
N SER A 152 -2.02 8.08 -4.34
CA SER A 152 -1.79 9.02 -3.25
C SER A 152 -3.11 9.68 -2.79
N PHE A 153 -3.07 10.30 -1.60
CA PHE A 153 -4.19 11.08 -1.05
C PHE A 153 -4.71 12.13 -2.02
N LEU A 154 -3.81 12.81 -2.70
CA LEU A 154 -4.15 13.91 -3.62
C LEU A 154 -3.74 13.57 -5.04
N LEU A 155 -4.61 13.87 -6.00
CA LEU A 155 -4.28 13.83 -7.43
C LEU A 155 -3.15 14.83 -7.75
N PRO A 156 -2.38 14.64 -8.83
CA PRO A 156 -1.32 15.57 -9.21
C PRO A 156 -1.81 17.00 -9.43
N TYR A 157 -3.00 17.14 -9.96
CA TYR A 157 -3.63 18.41 -10.28
C TYR A 157 -4.90 18.64 -9.47
N ASP A 158 -5.32 19.90 -9.39
CA ASP A 158 -6.60 20.26 -8.77
C ASP A 158 -7.75 19.57 -9.51
N ILE A 159 -8.77 19.12 -8.77
CA ILE A 159 -9.90 18.39 -9.35
C ILE A 159 -10.60 19.18 -10.48
N THR A 160 -10.63 20.50 -10.39
CA THR A 160 -11.23 21.38 -11.43
C THR A 160 -10.31 21.65 -12.62
N ASP A 161 -9.03 21.32 -12.53
CA ASP A 161 -8.10 21.40 -13.68
C ASP A 161 -8.42 20.31 -14.71
N ASP A 162 -8.40 20.65 -16.00
CA ASP A 162 -8.68 19.70 -17.07
C ASP A 162 -7.65 18.57 -17.13
N ARG A 163 -6.41 18.79 -16.66
CA ARG A 163 -5.39 17.76 -16.55
C ARG A 163 -5.71 16.68 -15.53
N ALA A 164 -6.62 16.96 -14.57
CA ALA A 164 -7.08 15.94 -13.63
C ALA A 164 -7.97 14.88 -14.29
N ASP A 165 -8.59 15.17 -15.45
CA ASP A 165 -9.51 14.25 -16.13
C ASP A 165 -8.84 12.94 -16.52
N GLU A 166 -7.55 13.00 -16.88
CA GLU A 166 -6.73 11.81 -17.17
C GLU A 166 -6.66 10.88 -15.96
N TYR A 167 -6.43 11.44 -14.77
CA TYR A 167 -6.35 10.67 -13.52
C TYR A 167 -7.72 10.20 -13.04
N LEU A 168 -8.73 11.06 -13.12
CA LEU A 168 -10.11 10.71 -12.74
C LEU A 168 -10.65 9.54 -13.58
N SER A 169 -10.27 9.48 -14.86
CA SER A 169 -10.67 8.40 -15.78
C SER A 169 -9.72 7.21 -15.80
N ASN A 170 -8.56 7.29 -15.13
CA ASN A 170 -7.59 6.20 -15.14
C ASN A 170 -8.11 5.03 -14.28
N PRO A 171 -8.18 3.79 -14.80
CA PRO A 171 -8.67 2.63 -14.05
C PRO A 171 -7.76 2.24 -12.88
N ARG A 172 -6.49 2.66 -12.87
CA ARG A 172 -5.58 2.43 -11.74
C ARG A 172 -5.79 3.40 -10.59
N VAL A 173 -6.44 4.56 -10.84
CA VAL A 173 -6.81 5.49 -9.78
C VAL A 173 -8.06 4.97 -9.06
N THR A 174 -7.87 4.47 -7.86
CA THR A 174 -8.92 3.85 -7.04
C THR A 174 -9.47 4.76 -5.96
N SER A 175 -8.73 5.81 -5.59
CA SER A 175 -9.16 6.74 -4.56
C SER A 175 -8.43 8.09 -4.59
N PHE A 176 -9.06 9.12 -4.03
CA PHE A 176 -8.46 10.41 -3.72
C PHE A 176 -9.32 11.18 -2.71
N ILE A 177 -8.67 12.10 -1.96
CA ILE A 177 -9.35 12.99 -1.01
C ILE A 177 -9.95 14.18 -1.77
N ILE A 178 -11.26 14.45 -1.56
CA ILE A 178 -11.95 15.63 -2.08
C ILE A 178 -11.65 16.84 -1.18
N SER A 179 -11.85 16.67 0.12
CA SER A 179 -11.54 17.68 1.15
C SER A 179 -11.39 17.01 2.51
N GLY A 180 -10.73 17.68 3.43
CA GLY A 180 -10.51 17.21 4.79
C GLY A 180 -9.97 18.29 5.71
N ASP A 181 -9.37 17.89 6.82
CA ASP A 181 -8.71 18.81 7.74
C ASP A 181 -7.47 19.44 7.11
N ALA A 182 -7.16 20.65 7.56
CA ALA A 182 -5.95 21.34 7.16
C ALA A 182 -4.71 20.58 7.67
N ASP A 183 -3.72 20.43 6.79
CA ASP A 183 -2.37 19.98 7.09
C ASP A 183 -2.27 18.65 7.86
N HIS A 184 -3.05 17.65 7.44
CA HIS A 184 -2.89 16.32 7.97
C HIS A 184 -1.71 15.63 7.27
N TYR A 185 -0.65 15.29 8.01
CA TYR A 185 0.59 14.68 7.51
C TYR A 185 1.21 15.39 6.28
N GLY A 186 1.20 16.74 6.28
CA GLY A 186 1.80 17.53 5.20
C GLY A 186 1.02 17.49 3.87
N ALA A 187 -0.21 17.03 3.89
CA ALA A 187 -1.13 17.09 2.76
C ALA A 187 -2.20 18.14 3.06
N ASP A 188 -2.04 19.36 2.54
CA ASP A 188 -3.11 20.36 2.60
C ASP A 188 -4.23 19.94 1.67
N HIS A 189 -5.26 19.33 2.25
CA HIS A 189 -6.48 18.92 1.58
C HIS A 189 -7.72 19.67 2.10
N SER A 190 -7.54 20.71 2.90
CA SER A 190 -8.64 21.58 3.29
C SER A 190 -9.12 22.41 2.09
N ARG A 191 -10.42 22.53 1.94
CA ARG A 191 -11.07 23.26 0.83
C ARG A 191 -12.18 24.14 1.35
N SER A 192 -12.36 25.30 0.71
CA SER A 192 -13.52 26.16 0.96
C SER A 192 -14.81 25.52 0.44
N ASP A 193 -15.95 25.96 0.94
CA ASP A 193 -17.26 25.50 0.48
C ASP A 193 -17.43 25.65 -1.03
N ASP A 194 -17.00 26.78 -1.61
CA ASP A 194 -17.06 27.02 -3.06
C ASP A 194 -16.23 26.00 -3.83
N GLN A 195 -15.03 25.64 -3.32
CA GLN A 195 -14.20 24.61 -3.93
C GLN A 195 -14.83 23.22 -3.81
N ILE A 196 -15.39 22.89 -2.66
CA ILE A 196 -16.08 21.60 -2.46
C ILE A 196 -17.25 21.47 -3.45
N VAL A 197 -18.06 22.52 -3.60
CA VAL A 197 -19.17 22.54 -4.58
C VAL A 197 -18.64 22.38 -6.00
N ALA A 198 -17.58 23.10 -6.38
CA ALA A 198 -17.00 23.01 -7.71
C ALA A 198 -16.44 21.59 -8.01
N TYR A 199 -15.73 21.00 -7.04
CA TYR A 199 -15.20 19.64 -7.14
C TYR A 199 -16.32 18.63 -7.27
N TRP A 200 -17.32 18.70 -6.39
CA TRP A 200 -18.43 17.76 -6.42
C TRP A 200 -19.22 17.82 -7.71
N ASN A 201 -19.51 19.02 -8.22
CA ASN A 201 -20.19 19.19 -9.50
C ASN A 201 -19.40 18.58 -10.66
N LYS A 202 -18.08 18.72 -10.69
CA LYS A 202 -17.23 18.07 -11.69
C LYS A 202 -17.26 16.55 -11.55
N LEU A 203 -17.10 16.03 -10.34
CA LEU A 203 -17.09 14.60 -10.06
C LEU A 203 -18.43 13.92 -10.39
N GLN A 204 -19.56 14.61 -10.16
CA GLN A 204 -20.88 14.09 -10.51
C GLN A 204 -21.14 14.02 -12.03
N SER A 205 -20.26 14.58 -12.86
CA SER A 205 -20.40 14.48 -14.32
C SER A 205 -20.18 13.07 -14.85
N LYS A 206 -19.49 12.22 -14.09
CA LYS A 206 -19.31 10.79 -14.38
C LYS A 206 -19.35 10.00 -13.05
N GLU A 207 -20.14 8.94 -13.05
CA GLU A 207 -20.34 8.12 -11.84
C GLU A 207 -19.03 7.53 -11.30
N GLU A 208 -18.19 7.01 -12.19
CA GLU A 208 -16.89 6.44 -11.85
C GLU A 208 -15.92 7.45 -11.20
N TRP A 209 -16.10 8.75 -11.41
CA TRP A 209 -15.26 9.78 -10.80
C TRP A 209 -15.65 10.04 -9.33
N SER A 210 -16.96 10.13 -9.06
CA SER A 210 -17.44 10.39 -7.71
C SER A 210 -17.25 9.19 -6.77
N ASP A 211 -17.30 7.98 -7.30
CA ASP A 211 -17.12 6.75 -6.50
C ASP A 211 -15.71 6.59 -5.92
N LYS A 212 -14.70 7.21 -6.54
CA LYS A 212 -13.30 7.20 -6.10
C LYS A 212 -12.99 8.26 -5.04
N GLY A 213 -13.81 9.33 -4.97
CA GLY A 213 -13.56 10.44 -4.07
C GLY A 213 -14.13 10.23 -2.67
N TYR A 214 -13.42 10.72 -1.65
CA TYR A 214 -13.91 10.68 -0.28
C TYR A 214 -13.49 11.94 0.50
N PHE A 215 -14.20 12.19 1.61
CA PHE A 215 -13.91 13.27 2.56
C PHE A 215 -13.18 12.71 3.78
N TYR A 216 -12.11 13.39 4.21
CA TYR A 216 -11.26 12.95 5.31
C TYR A 216 -11.16 14.04 6.39
N TYR A 217 -12.14 14.07 7.28
CA TYR A 217 -12.16 14.93 8.45
C TYR A 217 -12.00 14.09 9.71
N GLY A 218 -11.02 14.45 10.53
CA GLY A 218 -10.74 13.74 11.77
C GLY A 218 -10.03 12.39 11.59
N ASP A 219 -8.83 12.32 12.12
CA ASP A 219 -8.01 11.13 12.14
C ASP A 219 -7.98 10.55 13.54
N GLU A 220 -8.22 9.23 13.67
CA GLU A 220 -8.20 8.49 14.94
C GLU A 220 -9.03 9.15 16.05
N VAL A 221 -10.18 9.71 15.72
CA VAL A 221 -11.04 10.47 16.63
C VAL A 221 -11.63 9.55 17.71
N TYR A 222 -11.45 9.89 18.97
CA TYR A 222 -11.91 9.10 20.11
C TYR A 222 -12.54 9.93 21.25
N LYS A 223 -12.69 11.25 21.08
CA LYS A 223 -13.38 12.12 22.06
C LYS A 223 -14.78 12.48 21.54
N ALA A 224 -15.76 12.52 22.45
CA ALA A 224 -17.16 12.80 22.08
C ALA A 224 -17.32 14.06 21.26
N ASP A 225 -16.79 15.19 21.76
CA ASP A 225 -16.93 16.50 21.10
C ASP A 225 -16.28 16.50 19.70
N ASP A 226 -15.13 15.80 19.57
CA ASP A 226 -14.45 15.68 18.29
C ASP A 226 -15.24 14.75 17.32
N MET A 227 -15.84 13.66 17.82
CA MET A 227 -16.70 12.81 17.00
C MET A 227 -17.95 13.52 16.52
N GLU A 228 -18.58 14.33 17.40
CA GLU A 228 -19.69 15.17 16.98
C GLU A 228 -19.28 16.15 15.89
N ARG A 229 -18.17 16.85 16.09
CA ARG A 229 -17.65 17.84 15.15
C ARG A 229 -17.25 17.21 13.82
N TYR A 230 -16.40 16.19 13.83
CA TYR A 230 -15.79 15.63 12.61
C TYR A 230 -16.72 14.70 11.84
N TYR A 231 -17.69 14.06 12.47
CA TYR A 231 -18.61 13.17 11.77
C TYR A 231 -20.01 13.77 11.63
N ARG A 232 -20.71 14.03 12.72
CA ARG A 232 -22.11 14.53 12.65
C ARG A 232 -22.21 15.91 12.01
N ASP A 233 -21.47 16.87 12.53
CA ASP A 233 -21.61 18.27 12.10
C ASP A 233 -21.06 18.46 10.68
N THR A 234 -19.94 17.81 10.37
CA THR A 234 -19.36 17.79 9.02
C THR A 234 -20.29 17.10 8.02
N ASN A 235 -20.88 15.95 8.38
CA ASN A 235 -21.83 15.26 7.51
C ASN A 235 -23.07 16.14 7.24
N ALA A 236 -23.61 16.82 8.27
CA ALA A 236 -24.72 17.74 8.11
C ALA A 236 -24.34 18.94 7.21
N HIS A 237 -23.14 19.50 7.40
CA HIS A 237 -22.63 20.59 6.57
C HIS A 237 -22.50 20.17 5.11
N LEU A 238 -21.82 19.05 4.82
CA LEU A 238 -21.66 18.51 3.47
C LEU A 238 -23.02 18.18 2.82
N THR A 239 -23.95 17.58 3.59
CA THR A 239 -25.31 17.30 3.09
C THR A 239 -26.03 18.56 2.67
N ASN A 240 -25.93 19.64 3.44
CA ASN A 240 -26.51 20.92 3.07
C ASN A 240 -25.84 21.58 1.86
N LEU A 241 -24.54 21.33 1.69
CA LEU A 241 -23.73 21.96 0.65
C LEU A 241 -23.84 21.26 -0.70
N ILE A 242 -23.73 19.93 -0.71
CA ILE A 242 -23.60 19.11 -1.93
C ILE A 242 -24.62 17.98 -2.04
N GLY A 243 -25.57 17.87 -1.10
CA GLY A 243 -26.59 16.81 -1.09
C GLY A 243 -26.09 15.50 -0.51
N SER A 244 -26.51 14.39 -1.10
CA SER A 244 -26.15 13.03 -0.66
C SER A 244 -25.26 12.31 -1.69
N GLY A 245 -24.80 11.10 -1.35
CA GLY A 245 -24.00 10.24 -2.25
C GLY A 245 -22.49 10.38 -2.10
N PHE A 246 -22.03 11.27 -1.22
CA PHE A 246 -20.62 11.35 -0.86
C PHE A 246 -20.25 10.33 0.22
N ARG A 247 -18.96 10.00 0.31
CA ARG A 247 -18.41 9.16 1.38
C ARG A 247 -17.51 9.96 2.30
N GLN A 248 -17.77 9.84 3.59
CA GLN A 248 -16.88 10.32 4.64
C GLN A 248 -16.14 9.11 5.22
N ILE A 249 -14.81 9.20 5.31
CA ILE A 249 -13.98 8.14 5.88
C ILE A 249 -13.97 8.23 7.41
N ALA A 250 -13.95 7.08 8.06
CA ALA A 250 -13.66 6.97 9.49
C ALA A 250 -12.39 6.15 9.72
N VAL A 251 -11.28 6.82 10.00
CA VAL A 251 -10.04 6.19 10.44
C VAL A 251 -10.12 5.95 11.94
N ILE A 252 -10.07 4.67 12.37
CA ILE A 252 -10.42 4.26 13.72
C ILE A 252 -9.26 3.46 14.33
N ALA A 253 -8.52 4.06 15.27
CA ALA A 253 -7.52 3.36 16.08
C ALA A 253 -8.13 2.55 17.23
N LYS A 254 -9.31 2.95 17.72
CA LYS A 254 -9.96 2.35 18.88
C LYS A 254 -11.46 2.28 18.66
N LEU A 255 -12.05 1.10 18.84
CA LEU A 255 -13.49 0.89 18.66
C LEU A 255 -14.35 1.48 19.79
N SER A 256 -13.75 1.93 20.88
CA SER A 256 -14.48 2.54 21.97
C SER A 256 -13.62 3.46 22.83
N TYR A 257 -14.25 4.37 23.54
CA TYR A 257 -13.61 5.23 24.53
C TYR A 257 -14.48 5.36 25.78
N TYR A 258 -13.90 5.93 26.84
CA TYR A 258 -14.63 6.22 28.06
C TYR A 258 -14.97 7.71 28.14
N ASN A 259 -16.27 8.03 28.28
CA ASN A 259 -16.71 9.34 28.65
C ASN A 259 -17.16 9.29 30.14
N GLN A 260 -16.44 9.99 31.01
CA GLN A 260 -16.63 9.96 32.46
C GLN A 260 -16.54 8.55 33.04
N ARG A 261 -17.63 7.80 33.11
CA ARG A 261 -17.69 6.41 33.60
C ARG A 261 -18.38 5.48 32.61
N GLU A 262 -18.86 6.00 31.50
CA GLU A 262 -19.55 5.23 30.49
C GLU A 262 -18.61 4.89 29.33
N GLN A 263 -18.68 3.67 28.88
CA GLN A 263 -17.99 3.24 27.69
C GLN A 263 -18.87 3.51 26.48
N ILE A 264 -18.36 4.26 25.52
CA ILE A 264 -19.05 4.60 24.29
C ILE A 264 -18.43 3.77 23.15
N ASP A 265 -19.28 3.11 22.40
CA ASP A 265 -18.90 2.46 21.16
C ASP A 265 -18.80 3.54 20.06
N ILE A 266 -17.61 3.70 19.50
CA ILE A 266 -17.35 4.71 18.47
C ILE A 266 -18.13 4.36 17.21
N VAL A 267 -18.18 3.09 16.83
CA VAL A 267 -18.83 2.62 15.61
C VAL A 267 -20.33 2.92 15.65
N ASP A 268 -21.01 2.61 16.77
CA ASP A 268 -22.43 2.90 16.93
C ASP A 268 -22.73 4.41 16.85
N PHE A 269 -21.82 5.22 17.39
CA PHE A 269 -21.99 6.68 17.39
C PHE A 269 -21.87 7.30 15.99
N ILE A 270 -20.87 6.86 15.20
CA ILE A 270 -20.57 7.46 13.90
C ILE A 270 -21.25 6.77 12.72
N GLU A 271 -21.86 5.58 12.94
CA GLU A 271 -22.52 4.78 11.89
C GLU A 271 -23.42 5.60 10.95
N PRO A 272 -24.24 6.56 11.42
CA PRO A 272 -25.13 7.31 10.54
C PRO A 272 -24.43 8.27 9.56
N TYR A 273 -23.15 8.55 9.79
CA TYR A 273 -22.42 9.62 9.12
C TYR A 273 -21.28 9.13 8.21
N VAL A 274 -21.00 7.82 8.26
CA VAL A 274 -19.84 7.21 7.62
C VAL A 274 -20.28 6.31 6.47
N GLY A 275 -19.59 6.39 5.33
CA GLY A 275 -19.77 5.53 4.17
C GLY A 275 -18.48 4.82 3.75
N LEU A 276 -17.35 5.11 4.45
CA LEU A 276 -16.05 4.47 4.23
C LEU A 276 -15.41 4.19 5.60
N TRP A 277 -15.38 2.93 5.98
CA TRP A 277 -14.81 2.48 7.24
C TRP A 277 -13.33 2.14 7.07
N CYS A 278 -12.49 2.65 7.95
CA CYS A 278 -11.04 2.42 7.90
C CYS A 278 -10.47 2.20 9.32
N PRO A 279 -10.81 1.08 9.98
CA PRO A 279 -10.19 0.73 11.25
C PRO A 279 -8.76 0.27 11.06
N GLN A 280 -7.96 0.33 12.12
CA GLN A 280 -6.65 -0.33 12.12
C GLN A 280 -6.83 -1.84 11.93
N SER A 281 -5.88 -2.50 11.24
CA SER A 281 -5.95 -3.94 10.94
C SER A 281 -6.16 -4.82 12.18
N THR A 282 -5.73 -4.37 13.36
CA THR A 282 -5.97 -5.05 14.65
C THR A 282 -7.44 -5.24 15.01
N ALA A 283 -8.35 -4.48 14.40
CA ALA A 283 -9.79 -4.63 14.61
C ALA A 283 -10.33 -5.99 14.16
N PHE A 284 -9.61 -6.66 13.26
CA PHE A 284 -9.94 -7.96 12.70
C PHE A 284 -9.39 -9.15 13.50
N THR A 285 -8.76 -8.91 14.66
CA THR A 285 -8.26 -9.98 15.53
C THR A 285 -9.41 -10.79 16.11
N MET A 286 -9.53 -12.06 15.74
CA MET A 286 -10.64 -12.95 16.12
C MET A 286 -10.60 -13.43 17.57
N ASN A 287 -9.42 -13.56 18.17
CA ASN A 287 -9.22 -14.11 19.50
C ASN A 287 -8.52 -13.13 20.43
N GLY A 288 -9.28 -12.28 21.11
CA GLY A 288 -8.80 -11.27 22.04
C GLY A 288 -7.94 -11.72 23.22
N ASP A 289 -7.76 -13.02 23.41
CA ASP A 289 -7.03 -13.56 24.58
C ASP A 289 -5.53 -13.82 24.33
N ARG A 290 -5.07 -13.83 23.09
CA ARG A 290 -3.70 -14.27 22.77
C ARG A 290 -2.62 -13.21 23.01
N HIS A 291 -2.93 -11.92 23.02
CA HIS A 291 -1.92 -10.87 23.05
C HIS A 291 -2.11 -9.82 24.14
N LYS A 292 -1.89 -10.22 25.39
CA LYS A 292 -1.91 -9.34 26.58
C LYS A 292 -0.77 -8.31 26.66
N ARG A 293 0.06 -8.17 25.62
CA ARG A 293 1.30 -7.38 25.70
C ARG A 293 1.30 -6.07 24.93
N ASN A 294 0.32 -5.79 24.09
CA ASN A 294 0.32 -4.59 23.27
C ASN A 294 -0.67 -3.55 23.78
N HIS A 295 -0.35 -2.30 23.57
CA HIS A 295 -1.10 -1.10 23.97
C HIS A 295 -2.56 -1.04 23.46
N TYR A 296 -3.01 -2.06 22.75
CA TYR A 296 -4.34 -2.20 22.15
C TYR A 296 -5.26 -3.14 22.95
N GLU A 297 -5.16 -3.14 24.29
CA GLU A 297 -6.12 -3.82 25.19
C GLU A 297 -7.58 -3.48 24.89
N PHE A 298 -7.80 -2.46 24.08
CA PHE A 298 -9.11 -2.00 23.68
C PHE A 298 -9.84 -2.95 22.72
N PHE A 299 -9.16 -3.61 21.84
CA PHE A 299 -9.77 -4.55 20.90
C PHE A 299 -10.02 -5.90 21.53
N ASN A 300 -9.30 -6.23 22.59
CA ASN A 300 -9.23 -7.53 23.24
C ASN A 300 -10.06 -7.64 24.53
N ASP A 301 -10.93 -6.69 24.86
CA ASP A 301 -11.80 -6.81 26.01
C ASP A 301 -13.01 -7.70 25.71
N THR A 302 -12.91 -8.98 26.09
CA THR A 302 -14.00 -9.97 25.96
C THR A 302 -15.34 -9.53 26.56
N ARG A 303 -15.34 -8.58 27.51
CA ARG A 303 -16.57 -7.99 28.07
C ARG A 303 -17.28 -7.09 27.09
N ARG A 304 -16.53 -6.43 26.20
CA ARG A 304 -17.05 -5.58 25.12
C ARG A 304 -17.62 -6.42 24.00
N TYR A 305 -16.94 -7.49 23.65
CA TYR A 305 -17.40 -8.49 22.70
C TYR A 305 -18.81 -8.99 23.02
N LYS A 306 -19.05 -9.30 24.30
CA LYS A 306 -20.36 -9.75 24.77
C LYS A 306 -21.41 -8.65 24.80
N LYS A 307 -21.01 -7.39 25.04
CA LYS A 307 -21.95 -6.26 25.15
C LYS A 307 -22.44 -5.77 23.78
N TYR A 308 -21.57 -5.77 22.76
CA TYR A 308 -21.88 -5.21 21.44
C TYR A 308 -22.15 -6.26 20.35
N GLY A 309 -22.36 -7.50 20.74
CA GLY A 309 -22.97 -8.52 19.86
C GLY A 309 -22.07 -9.11 18.81
N GLY A 310 -20.76 -9.11 18.98
CA GLY A 310 -19.89 -9.83 18.10
C GLY A 310 -18.61 -9.10 17.69
N ASN A 311 -17.88 -9.74 16.83
CA ASN A 311 -16.67 -9.26 16.18
C ASN A 311 -16.97 -8.01 15.35
N PHE A 312 -15.99 -7.12 15.21
CA PHE A 312 -16.10 -5.98 14.29
C PHE A 312 -16.43 -6.44 12.88
N ASP A 313 -15.90 -7.58 12.47
CA ASP A 313 -16.16 -8.24 11.20
C ASP A 313 -17.66 -8.50 10.97
N THR A 314 -18.39 -9.07 11.90
CA THR A 314 -19.84 -9.29 11.77
C THR A 314 -20.65 -7.99 11.71
N ARG A 315 -20.12 -6.90 12.26
CA ARG A 315 -20.74 -5.57 12.13
C ARG A 315 -20.51 -4.99 10.75
N LEU A 316 -19.38 -5.30 10.10
CA LEU A 316 -19.06 -4.83 8.76
C LEU A 316 -19.98 -5.43 7.70
N GLU A 317 -20.49 -6.64 7.86
CA GLU A 317 -21.48 -7.23 6.95
C GLU A 317 -22.70 -6.30 6.79
N LYS A 318 -23.23 -5.80 7.90
CA LYS A 318 -24.33 -4.83 7.88
C LYS A 318 -24.00 -3.55 7.10
N PHE A 319 -22.75 -3.11 7.16
CA PHE A 319 -22.32 -1.91 6.46
C PHE A 319 -22.12 -2.19 4.96
N ARG A 320 -21.59 -3.34 4.60
CA ARG A 320 -21.51 -3.79 3.19
C ARG A 320 -22.88 -3.90 2.57
N ASP A 321 -23.87 -4.46 3.28
CA ASP A 321 -25.26 -4.54 2.81
C ASP A 321 -25.89 -3.15 2.53
N ARG A 322 -25.41 -2.11 3.21
CA ARG A 322 -25.80 -0.72 2.98
C ARG A 322 -25.07 -0.08 1.81
N GLY A 323 -24.01 -0.68 1.28
CA GLY A 323 -23.16 -0.16 0.22
C GLY A 323 -21.96 0.65 0.71
N ASP A 324 -21.63 0.58 2.00
CA ASP A 324 -20.41 1.16 2.53
C ASP A 324 -19.18 0.42 2.01
N LYS A 325 -18.07 1.14 1.91
CA LYS A 325 -16.75 0.56 1.64
C LYS A 325 -16.02 0.25 2.94
N ILE A 326 -15.31 -0.86 2.95
CA ILE A 326 -14.52 -1.30 4.09
C ILE A 326 -13.05 -1.29 3.71
N TRP A 327 -12.31 -0.37 4.28
CA TRP A 327 -10.86 -0.34 4.22
C TRP A 327 -10.28 -0.67 5.59
N TRP A 328 -9.00 -0.79 5.66
CA TRP A 328 -8.22 -0.78 6.88
C TRP A 328 -6.97 0.07 6.74
N TYR A 329 -6.27 0.33 7.84
CA TYR A 329 -4.98 0.97 7.78
C TYR A 329 -3.96 0.27 8.68
N ILE A 330 -2.69 0.49 8.32
CA ILE A 330 -1.50 0.25 9.13
C ILE A 330 -0.65 1.53 9.09
N CYS A 331 0.21 1.70 10.09
CA CYS A 331 1.10 2.87 10.17
C CYS A 331 2.38 2.49 10.93
N CYS A 332 2.89 3.36 11.81
CA CYS A 332 3.89 2.98 12.83
C CYS A 332 3.34 1.97 13.87
N SER A 333 2.19 1.43 13.65
CA SER A 333 1.45 0.44 14.44
C SER A 333 0.47 -0.31 13.49
N PRO A 334 0.13 -1.59 13.78
CA PRO A 334 0.62 -2.41 14.87
C PRO A 334 2.04 -2.93 14.66
N GLU A 335 2.71 -3.24 15.76
CA GLU A 335 4.00 -3.92 15.75
C GLU A 335 3.81 -5.46 15.71
N VAL A 336 4.93 -6.20 15.64
CA VAL A 336 4.95 -7.67 15.78
C VAL A 336 4.04 -8.13 16.94
N PRO A 337 3.19 -9.15 16.73
CA PRO A 337 3.22 -10.13 15.65
C PRO A 337 2.30 -9.82 14.45
N TYR A 338 1.83 -8.62 14.28
CA TYR A 338 1.00 -8.23 13.14
C TYR A 338 1.84 -7.97 11.90
N ALA A 339 1.31 -8.28 10.73
CA ALA A 339 1.90 -7.85 9.48
C ALA A 339 1.85 -6.32 9.32
N ASN A 340 2.93 -5.73 8.82
CA ASN A 340 3.06 -4.28 8.59
C ASN A 340 4.18 -4.00 7.57
N PHE A 341 4.32 -2.73 7.15
CA PHE A 341 5.33 -2.28 6.18
C PHE A 341 6.61 -1.75 6.85
N PHE A 342 7.06 -2.36 7.94
CA PHE A 342 8.34 -1.99 8.54
C PHE A 342 9.52 -2.53 7.74
N GLY A 343 10.58 -1.72 7.59
CA GLY A 343 11.79 -2.10 6.86
C GLY A 343 12.66 -3.14 7.57
N ASN A 344 12.43 -3.39 8.84
CA ASN A 344 13.09 -4.41 9.65
C ASN A 344 12.29 -5.72 9.74
N TYR A 345 11.12 -5.81 9.06
CA TYR A 345 10.38 -7.05 8.90
C TYR A 345 10.90 -7.84 7.69
N GLN A 346 10.66 -9.13 7.67
CA GLN A 346 10.89 -9.92 6.46
C GLN A 346 10.03 -9.36 5.32
N GLY A 347 10.58 -9.30 4.11
CA GLY A 347 9.89 -8.70 2.97
C GLY A 347 8.54 -9.34 2.65
N ILE A 348 8.42 -10.66 2.87
CA ILE A 348 7.17 -11.39 2.66
C ILE A 348 6.03 -10.85 3.54
N VAL A 349 6.31 -10.47 4.79
CA VAL A 349 5.30 -9.96 5.73
C VAL A 349 4.59 -8.71 5.19
N GLN A 350 5.28 -7.91 4.39
CA GLN A 350 4.71 -6.73 3.73
C GLN A 350 3.70 -7.14 2.66
N ARG A 351 3.94 -8.25 1.98
CA ARG A 351 3.06 -8.82 0.96
C ARG A 351 1.85 -9.52 1.58
N ASP A 352 2.05 -10.20 2.73
CA ASP A 352 0.98 -10.86 3.49
C ASP A 352 -0.17 -9.92 3.89
N VAL A 353 0.10 -8.63 4.13
CA VAL A 353 -0.96 -7.63 4.42
C VAL A 353 -2.07 -7.68 3.37
N LEU A 354 -1.73 -7.88 2.10
CA LEU A 354 -2.71 -7.89 1.00
C LEU A 354 -3.45 -9.23 0.90
N TRP A 355 -2.79 -10.34 1.27
CA TRP A 355 -3.43 -11.66 1.38
C TRP A 355 -4.43 -11.67 2.53
N GLN A 356 -4.07 -11.12 3.68
CA GLN A 356 -4.99 -10.90 4.80
C GLN A 356 -6.15 -9.98 4.42
N GLN A 357 -5.87 -8.94 3.62
CA GLN A 357 -6.92 -8.04 3.11
C GLN A 357 -7.96 -8.80 2.29
N TYR A 358 -7.54 -9.71 1.45
CA TYR A 358 -8.47 -10.58 0.73
C TYR A 358 -9.20 -11.52 1.71
N LEU A 359 -8.49 -12.19 2.64
CA LEU A 359 -9.10 -13.09 3.64
C LEU A 359 -10.25 -12.43 4.40
N PHE A 360 -10.08 -11.19 4.83
CA PHE A 360 -11.08 -10.44 5.62
C PHE A 360 -12.08 -9.66 4.76
N ASN A 361 -12.05 -9.83 3.43
CA ASN A 361 -12.93 -9.11 2.51
C ASN A 361 -12.87 -7.59 2.70
N VAL A 362 -11.68 -7.04 2.76
CA VAL A 362 -11.42 -5.61 2.91
C VAL A 362 -11.17 -5.01 1.53
N ASP A 363 -11.89 -3.94 1.19
CA ASP A 363 -11.88 -3.36 -0.16
C ASP A 363 -10.62 -2.54 -0.46
N GLY A 364 -9.94 -2.04 0.58
CA GLY A 364 -8.81 -1.15 0.38
C GLY A 364 -7.93 -0.93 1.61
N ILE A 365 -6.80 -0.28 1.38
CA ILE A 365 -5.81 0.02 2.40
C ILE A 365 -5.42 1.48 2.38
N LEU A 366 -5.35 2.08 3.57
CA LEU A 366 -4.80 3.40 3.79
C LEU A 366 -3.43 3.29 4.47
N TYR A 367 -2.46 4.08 4.01
CA TYR A 367 -1.16 4.20 4.65
C TYR A 367 -0.79 5.67 4.84
N TRP A 368 -0.54 6.05 6.09
CA TRP A 368 -0.43 7.44 6.53
C TRP A 368 0.62 8.27 5.78
N MET A 369 1.74 7.66 5.38
CA MET A 369 2.85 8.33 4.71
C MET A 369 3.68 7.35 3.87
N ALA A 370 4.09 7.77 2.68
CA ALA A 370 4.95 6.99 1.80
C ALA A 370 6.33 7.64 1.57
N ASN A 371 6.51 8.89 2.01
CA ASN A 371 7.71 9.66 1.76
C ASN A 371 8.12 10.55 2.95
N GLU A 372 8.06 10.03 4.18
CA GLU A 372 8.52 10.75 5.39
C GLU A 372 10.08 10.83 5.41
N TRP A 373 10.61 11.59 4.49
CA TRP A 373 12.06 11.68 4.27
C TRP A 373 12.83 12.35 5.41
N ASN A 374 12.15 12.99 6.37
CA ASN A 374 12.79 13.50 7.58
C ASN A 374 13.31 12.37 8.48
N LEU A 375 12.72 11.17 8.37
CA LEU A 375 13.13 9.99 9.12
C LEU A 375 14.29 9.24 8.47
N CYS A 376 14.72 9.63 7.28
CA CYS A 376 15.85 9.00 6.62
C CYS A 376 16.94 9.99 6.23
N SER A 377 18.17 9.52 6.27
CA SER A 377 19.35 10.18 5.72
C SER A 377 20.23 9.10 5.09
N ARG A 378 21.41 9.46 4.60
CA ARG A 378 22.37 8.45 4.11
C ARG A 378 22.88 7.50 5.18
N THR A 379 22.75 7.88 6.44
CA THR A 379 23.34 7.16 7.58
C THR A 379 22.32 6.80 8.64
N ARG A 380 21.06 7.18 8.47
CA ARG A 380 20.01 6.96 9.45
C ARG A 380 18.70 6.60 8.75
N TYR A 381 18.05 5.60 9.28
CA TYR A 381 16.74 5.14 8.84
C TYR A 381 15.95 4.65 10.05
N ASP A 382 14.78 5.23 10.28
CA ASP A 382 13.96 4.94 11.46
C ASP A 382 12.91 3.88 11.13
N CYS A 383 13.25 2.59 11.24
CA CYS A 383 12.42 1.40 10.99
C CYS A 383 11.65 1.40 9.65
N GLY A 384 11.70 2.49 8.88
CA GLY A 384 11.06 2.64 7.61
C GLY A 384 9.54 2.79 7.63
N ALA A 385 8.94 3.03 8.80
CA ALA A 385 7.54 3.45 8.85
C ALA A 385 7.37 4.78 8.08
N GLY A 386 6.37 4.84 7.19
CA GLY A 386 6.11 6.05 6.40
C GLY A 386 7.06 6.29 5.24
N ILE A 387 7.88 5.31 4.84
CA ILE A 387 8.78 5.41 3.69
C ILE A 387 8.61 4.19 2.79
N LEU A 388 8.06 4.40 1.61
CA LEU A 388 7.98 3.42 0.52
C LEU A 388 8.82 3.85 -0.68
N LEU A 389 9.04 5.15 -0.82
CA LEU A 389 9.86 5.72 -1.88
C LEU A 389 10.80 6.80 -1.34
N PHE A 390 11.87 7.01 -2.07
CA PHE A 390 12.91 7.98 -1.76
C PHE A 390 13.03 9.00 -2.89
N TYR A 391 13.75 10.12 -2.65
CA TYR A 391 14.12 11.06 -3.70
C TYR A 391 15.53 10.75 -4.22
N ASN A 392 15.76 10.92 -5.50
CA ASN A 392 17.02 10.56 -6.16
C ASN A 392 18.25 11.34 -5.65
N GLY A 393 18.06 12.56 -5.21
CA GLY A 393 19.13 13.39 -4.63
C GLY A 393 19.83 12.73 -3.45
N LEU A 394 19.16 11.83 -2.71
CA LEU A 394 19.77 11.03 -1.66
C LEU A 394 20.87 10.11 -2.19
N PHE A 395 20.72 9.59 -3.40
CA PHE A 395 21.64 8.64 -4.04
C PHE A 395 22.53 9.29 -5.10
N ARG A 396 22.37 10.60 -5.36
CA ARG A 396 23.10 11.36 -6.40
C ARG A 396 22.95 10.76 -7.78
N GLN A 397 21.76 10.32 -8.12
CA GLN A 397 21.43 9.87 -9.46
C GLN A 397 21.38 11.04 -10.44
N GLU A 398 21.52 10.76 -11.75
CA GLU A 398 21.59 11.79 -12.78
C GLU A 398 20.21 12.35 -13.11
N GLU A 399 19.19 11.50 -13.13
CA GLU A 399 17.81 11.89 -13.38
C GLU A 399 17.08 12.25 -12.08
N GLU A 400 16.31 13.33 -12.07
CA GLU A 400 15.43 13.66 -10.97
C GLU A 400 14.21 12.75 -10.96
N GLY A 401 13.77 12.33 -9.78
CA GLY A 401 12.58 11.52 -9.65
C GLY A 401 12.58 10.63 -8.39
N PRO A 402 11.58 9.76 -8.28
CA PRO A 402 11.48 8.81 -7.18
C PRO A 402 12.48 7.65 -7.33
N VAL A 403 12.92 7.15 -6.19
CA VAL A 403 13.65 5.90 -6.08
C VAL A 403 12.79 4.95 -5.25
N GLY A 404 12.45 3.78 -5.80
CA GLY A 404 11.66 2.77 -5.12
C GLY A 404 12.41 2.10 -3.96
N SER A 405 11.71 1.20 -3.30
CA SER A 405 12.23 0.40 -2.20
C SER A 405 11.83 -1.06 -2.34
N THR A 406 12.48 -1.94 -1.61
CA THR A 406 12.08 -3.36 -1.50
C THR A 406 10.66 -3.47 -0.95
N LYS A 407 10.27 -2.60 0.00
CA LYS A 407 8.89 -2.53 0.50
C LYS A 407 7.89 -2.17 -0.58
N LEU A 408 8.19 -1.17 -1.40
CA LEU A 408 7.30 -0.75 -2.49
C LEU A 408 7.10 -1.90 -3.49
N GLU A 409 8.17 -2.64 -3.82
CA GLU A 409 8.07 -3.83 -4.67
C GLU A 409 7.16 -4.89 -4.05
N ASN A 410 7.36 -5.21 -2.76
CA ASN A 410 6.55 -6.20 -2.05
C ASN A 410 5.08 -5.78 -1.93
N VAL A 411 4.81 -4.51 -1.68
CA VAL A 411 3.42 -3.98 -1.61
C VAL A 411 2.76 -4.05 -2.99
N ARG A 412 3.48 -3.67 -4.08
CA ARG A 412 2.98 -3.84 -5.45
C ARG A 412 2.66 -5.31 -5.73
N ASP A 413 3.58 -6.22 -5.43
CA ASP A 413 3.39 -7.65 -5.66
C ASP A 413 2.18 -8.19 -4.88
N GLY A 414 1.97 -7.70 -3.64
CA GLY A 414 0.78 -8.03 -2.86
C GLY A 414 -0.52 -7.48 -3.48
N ILE A 415 -0.50 -6.27 -4.05
CA ILE A 415 -1.65 -5.71 -4.78
C ILE A 415 -1.94 -6.54 -6.05
N GLU A 416 -0.90 -6.98 -6.75
CA GLU A 416 -1.06 -7.88 -7.90
C GLU A 416 -1.58 -9.26 -7.48
N ASP A 417 -1.14 -9.81 -6.35
CA ASP A 417 -1.70 -11.05 -5.79
C ASP A 417 -3.19 -10.90 -5.49
N PHE A 418 -3.58 -9.79 -4.88
CA PHE A 418 -4.98 -9.47 -4.63
C PHE A 418 -5.78 -9.40 -5.96
N GLN A 419 -5.18 -8.83 -7.01
CA GLN A 419 -5.78 -8.78 -8.34
C GLN A 419 -5.97 -10.20 -8.92
N TYR A 420 -4.98 -11.09 -8.81
CA TYR A 420 -5.12 -12.49 -9.23
C TYR A 420 -6.23 -13.20 -8.46
N MET A 421 -6.31 -13.00 -7.13
CA MET A 421 -7.39 -13.56 -6.32
C MET A 421 -8.77 -13.06 -6.78
N LYS A 422 -8.90 -11.77 -7.12
CA LYS A 422 -10.16 -11.21 -7.62
C LYS A 422 -10.52 -11.73 -9.00
N MET A 423 -9.56 -11.88 -9.90
CA MET A 423 -9.80 -12.49 -11.21
C MET A 423 -10.26 -13.95 -11.07
N LEU A 424 -9.63 -14.72 -10.20
CA LEU A 424 -10.05 -16.10 -9.96
C LEU A 424 -11.44 -16.17 -9.27
N GLU A 425 -11.74 -15.22 -8.39
CA GLU A 425 -13.06 -15.13 -7.72
C GLU A 425 -14.20 -14.97 -8.73
N GLU A 426 -13.99 -14.22 -9.82
CA GLU A 426 -14.96 -14.06 -10.90
C GLU A 426 -15.27 -15.39 -11.61
N GLU A 427 -14.29 -16.28 -11.72
CA GLU A 427 -14.44 -17.56 -12.42
C GLU A 427 -15.00 -18.69 -11.53
N ILE A 428 -14.53 -18.81 -10.28
CA ILE A 428 -14.85 -19.96 -9.43
C ILE A 428 -15.52 -19.60 -8.10
N GLY A 429 -15.72 -18.32 -7.84
CA GLY A 429 -16.33 -17.80 -6.61
C GLY A 429 -15.35 -17.72 -5.43
N ARG A 430 -15.66 -16.82 -4.50
CA ARG A 430 -14.80 -16.46 -3.36
C ARG A 430 -14.42 -17.64 -2.47
N ASP A 431 -15.38 -18.51 -2.12
CA ASP A 431 -15.13 -19.63 -1.20
C ASP A 431 -14.07 -20.59 -1.74
N ALA A 432 -14.03 -20.80 -3.07
CA ALA A 432 -13.01 -21.63 -3.69
C ALA A 432 -11.63 -20.95 -3.71
N VAL A 433 -11.57 -19.62 -3.88
CA VAL A 433 -10.32 -18.86 -3.82
C VAL A 433 -9.77 -18.84 -2.39
N LEU A 434 -10.62 -18.79 -1.38
CA LEU A 434 -10.19 -18.81 0.03
C LEU A 434 -9.39 -20.08 0.41
N GLU A 435 -9.56 -21.19 -0.31
CA GLU A 435 -8.74 -22.38 -0.07
C GLU A 435 -7.25 -22.16 -0.42
N TYR A 436 -6.94 -21.39 -1.47
CA TYR A 436 -5.58 -20.96 -1.79
C TYR A 436 -5.05 -19.93 -0.79
N VAL A 437 -5.90 -18.98 -0.39
CA VAL A 437 -5.53 -17.93 0.56
C VAL A 437 -5.15 -18.52 1.92
N LYS A 438 -5.85 -19.56 2.36
CA LYS A 438 -5.58 -20.24 3.65
C LYS A 438 -4.24 -20.99 3.69
N GLU A 439 -3.61 -21.24 2.55
CA GLU A 439 -2.24 -21.76 2.52
C GLU A 439 -1.23 -20.70 3.01
N VAL A 440 -1.54 -19.42 2.80
CA VAL A 440 -0.69 -18.27 3.14
C VAL A 440 -1.09 -17.68 4.50
N THR A 441 -2.40 -17.46 4.73
CA THR A 441 -2.90 -16.83 5.96
C THR A 441 -4.27 -17.37 6.35
N THR A 442 -4.47 -17.61 7.64
CA THR A 442 -5.74 -18.10 8.20
C THR A 442 -6.39 -17.13 9.17
N GLU A 443 -5.60 -16.25 9.79
CA GLU A 443 -6.03 -15.20 10.72
C GLU A 443 -5.06 -14.02 10.64
N ILE A 444 -5.42 -12.87 11.21
CA ILE A 444 -4.58 -11.66 11.22
C ILE A 444 -3.20 -11.86 11.87
N LEU A 445 -3.04 -12.90 12.67
CA LEU A 445 -1.80 -13.26 13.38
C LEU A 445 -1.25 -14.62 12.94
N GLU A 446 -1.89 -15.27 11.98
CA GLU A 446 -1.48 -16.59 11.48
C GLU A 446 -1.28 -16.49 9.97
N PHE A 447 -0.04 -16.27 9.58
CA PHE A 447 0.41 -16.13 8.19
C PHE A 447 1.78 -16.78 8.02
N THR A 448 2.12 -17.10 6.78
CA THR A 448 3.42 -17.71 6.47
C THR A 448 4.53 -16.66 6.48
N GLU A 449 5.72 -17.05 6.93
CA GLU A 449 6.95 -16.29 6.73
C GLU A 449 7.85 -16.93 5.67
N ASP A 450 7.35 -17.96 4.99
CA ASP A 450 8.07 -18.69 3.94
C ASP A 450 7.65 -18.16 2.56
N PRO A 451 8.55 -17.47 1.83
CA PRO A 451 8.24 -16.93 0.51
C PRO A 451 7.90 -18.01 -0.52
N ASP A 452 8.44 -19.22 -0.40
CA ASP A 452 8.15 -20.30 -1.33
C ASP A 452 6.69 -20.78 -1.23
N VAL A 453 6.11 -20.72 -0.03
CA VAL A 453 4.67 -21.02 0.19
C VAL A 453 3.78 -20.00 -0.51
N LEU A 454 4.07 -18.72 -0.31
CA LEU A 454 3.28 -17.63 -0.91
C LEU A 454 3.42 -17.65 -2.43
N ASP A 455 4.62 -17.81 -2.97
CA ASP A 455 4.86 -17.85 -4.41
C ASP A 455 4.17 -19.05 -5.05
N SER A 456 4.20 -20.22 -4.39
CA SER A 456 3.48 -21.43 -4.85
C SER A 456 1.96 -21.24 -4.88
N ALA A 457 1.40 -20.56 -3.88
CA ALA A 457 -0.03 -20.21 -3.84
C ALA A 457 -0.39 -19.24 -4.98
N ARG A 458 0.42 -18.19 -5.21
CA ARG A 458 0.25 -17.27 -6.35
C ARG A 458 0.30 -18.00 -7.69
N GLU A 459 1.29 -18.86 -7.91
CA GLU A 459 1.40 -19.64 -9.13
C GLU A 459 0.19 -20.54 -9.34
N SER A 460 -0.28 -21.19 -8.28
CA SER A 460 -1.47 -22.06 -8.32
C SER A 460 -2.73 -21.29 -8.73
N ILE A 461 -2.91 -20.06 -8.21
CA ILE A 461 -3.99 -19.14 -8.59
C ILE A 461 -3.87 -18.78 -10.07
N ALA A 462 -2.69 -18.37 -10.54
CA ALA A 462 -2.47 -17.96 -11.93
C ALA A 462 -2.72 -19.12 -12.92
N TYR A 463 -2.21 -20.32 -12.64
CA TYR A 463 -2.49 -21.49 -13.47
C TYR A 463 -3.96 -21.83 -13.47
N ARG A 464 -4.65 -21.71 -12.34
CA ARG A 464 -6.08 -21.97 -12.28
C ARG A 464 -6.89 -20.98 -13.12
N ILE A 465 -6.53 -19.68 -13.13
CA ILE A 465 -7.16 -18.69 -14.00
C ILE A 465 -6.98 -19.09 -15.47
N MET A 466 -5.76 -19.42 -15.88
CA MET A 466 -5.50 -19.85 -17.26
C MET A 466 -6.32 -21.09 -17.65
N ASP A 467 -6.42 -22.09 -16.76
CA ASP A 467 -7.24 -23.28 -16.98
C ASP A 467 -8.74 -22.95 -17.12
N GLU A 468 -9.25 -21.95 -16.41
CA GLU A 468 -10.66 -21.53 -16.53
C GLU A 468 -10.92 -20.75 -17.83
N LEU A 469 -9.97 -19.91 -18.25
CA LEU A 469 -10.09 -19.14 -19.50
C LEU A 469 -10.00 -20.01 -20.77
N GLU A 470 -9.42 -21.21 -20.69
CA GLU A 470 -9.35 -22.17 -21.81
C GLU A 470 -10.63 -23.00 -21.98
N LYS A 471 -11.58 -22.97 -21.03
CA LYS A 471 -12.85 -23.75 -21.09
C LYS A 471 -13.92 -23.07 -21.90
#